data_e575000332155bb7bde1ade3728a4c14
#
_entry.id   e575000332155bb7bde1ade3728a4c14
#
_cell.length_a   1.000
_cell.length_b   1.000
_cell.length_c   1.000
_cell.angle_alpha   90.00
_cell.angle_beta   90.00
_cell.angle_gamma   90.00
#
_symmetry.space_group_name_H-M   'P 1'
#
loop_
_entity.id
_entity.type
_entity.pdbx_description
1 polymer ?
#
loop_
_entity_poly.entity_id
_entity_poly.type
_entity_poly.pdbx_seq_one_letter_code
_entity_poly.pdbx_strand_id
1 'polypeptide(L)'
;MLTSILIVISTLFSGVTESDTTRSAEWKLLDRGDYTISHPADWTVDVSGNSGMDFLISSPFTDEEDIYNDFINLTILPLPGLNKTLDSYAQEVTRDIPFFYQKAIIRENRRDKKGNKDCYVMTYAGLMSEFPLAIRQYIWFENEKSYSLTFTAEQKSFEQWDEIALKIMDSFTFKK
;
A
#
# COMPACT_ATOMS: atom_id res chain seq x y z
N MET A 1 -24.37 -48.36 58.77
CA MET A 1 -23.44 -47.18 58.73
C MET A 1 -22.77 -47.23 57.43
N LEU A 2 -23.22 -46.36 56.48
CA LEU A 2 -22.64 -46.24 55.17
C LEU A 2 -21.80 -45.00 55.18
N THR A 3 -20.51 -45.17 55.00
CA THR A 3 -19.54 -44.08 54.92
C THR A 3 -19.40 -43.65 53.43
N SER A 4 -19.94 -42.49 53.12
CA SER A 4 -19.78 -41.88 51.78
C SER A 4 -18.38 -41.31 51.61
N ILE A 5 -17.65 -41.81 50.63
CA ILE A 5 -16.35 -41.26 50.21
C ILE A 5 -16.63 -40.19 49.14
N LEU A 6 -16.31 -38.96 49.45
CA LEU A 6 -16.38 -37.83 48.56
C LEU A 6 -15.09 -37.76 47.72
N ILE A 7 -15.16 -38.07 46.45
CA ILE A 7 -14.04 -37.93 45.49
C ILE A 7 -14.08 -36.48 44.96
N VAL A 8 -13.10 -35.65 45.37
CA VAL A 8 -12.87 -34.32 44.80
C VAL A 8 -12.02 -34.48 43.56
N ILE A 9 -12.63 -34.29 42.38
CA ILE A 9 -11.91 -34.22 41.11
C ILE A 9 -11.48 -32.76 40.92
N SER A 10 -10.21 -32.48 41.15
CA SER A 10 -9.60 -31.19 40.80
C SER A 10 -9.25 -31.19 39.32
N THR A 11 -10.07 -30.56 38.50
CA THR A 11 -9.76 -30.23 37.10
C THR A 11 -8.70 -29.14 37.07
N LEU A 12 -7.47 -29.51 36.71
CA LEU A 12 -6.43 -28.58 36.36
C LEU A 12 -6.79 -27.98 34.99
N PHE A 13 -7.32 -26.75 35.00
CA PHE A 13 -7.41 -25.91 33.82
C PHE A 13 -6.00 -25.47 33.50
N SER A 14 -5.33 -26.14 32.55
CA SER A 14 -4.14 -25.62 31.88
C SER A 14 -4.61 -24.47 31.00
N GLY A 15 -4.42 -23.26 31.48
CA GLY A 15 -4.57 -22.05 30.68
C GLY A 15 -3.59 -22.10 29.52
N VAL A 16 -4.09 -22.35 28.33
CA VAL A 16 -3.37 -22.04 27.08
C VAL A 16 -3.35 -20.51 27.02
N THR A 17 -2.24 -19.93 27.41
CA THR A 17 -1.96 -18.53 27.07
C THR A 17 -1.75 -18.48 25.56
N GLU A 18 -2.80 -18.09 24.83
CA GLU A 18 -2.61 -17.55 23.50
C GLU A 18 -1.63 -16.39 23.65
N SER A 19 -0.41 -16.61 23.19
CA SER A 19 0.55 -15.54 22.99
C SER A 19 0.01 -14.73 21.82
N ASP A 20 -0.77 -13.70 22.15
CA ASP A 20 -1.11 -12.60 21.25
C ASP A 20 0.21 -11.88 20.91
N THR A 21 0.98 -12.45 19.99
CA THR A 21 2.13 -11.82 19.38
C THR A 21 1.59 -10.81 18.37
N THR A 22 1.01 -9.71 18.84
CA THR A 22 1.02 -8.44 18.14
C THR A 22 2.48 -8.01 18.02
N ARG A 23 3.18 -8.65 17.09
CA ARG A 23 4.51 -8.24 16.69
C ARG A 23 4.33 -6.87 16.06
N SER A 24 4.57 -5.82 16.84
CA SER A 24 4.70 -4.47 16.30
C SER A 24 5.77 -4.57 15.21
N ALA A 25 5.34 -4.56 13.95
CA ALA A 25 6.26 -4.67 12.84
C ALA A 25 7.28 -3.54 12.99
N GLU A 26 8.55 -3.88 13.04
CA GLU A 26 9.62 -2.89 12.99
C GLU A 26 9.48 -2.10 11.68
N TRP A 27 9.57 -0.76 11.75
CA TRP A 27 9.49 0.10 10.58
C TRP A 27 10.86 0.61 10.21
N LYS A 28 11.16 0.64 8.94
CA LYS A 28 12.39 1.20 8.36
C LYS A 28 12.07 2.46 7.57
N LEU A 29 13.01 3.38 7.54
CA LEU A 29 12.92 4.61 6.76
C LEU A 29 13.74 4.44 5.48
N LEU A 30 13.09 4.61 4.32
CA LEU A 30 13.75 4.78 3.04
C LEU A 30 13.94 6.29 2.81
N ASP A 31 15.19 6.73 2.73
CA ASP A 31 15.59 8.10 2.46
C ASP A 31 16.15 8.20 1.04
N ARG A 32 15.52 9.03 0.20
CA ARG A 32 15.89 9.21 -1.22
C ARG A 32 16.40 10.61 -1.55
N GLY A 33 16.83 11.36 -0.54
CA GLY A 33 17.32 12.73 -0.74
C GLY A 33 16.18 13.75 -0.79
N ASP A 34 15.35 13.75 -1.82
CA ASP A 34 14.25 14.71 -2.00
C ASP A 34 13.00 14.36 -1.16
N TYR A 35 12.89 13.13 -0.71
CA TYR A 35 11.75 12.63 0.08
C TYR A 35 12.15 11.47 0.98
N THR A 36 11.25 11.11 1.89
CA THR A 36 11.33 9.91 2.72
C THR A 36 10.01 9.14 2.68
N ILE A 37 10.08 7.84 2.92
CA ILE A 37 8.92 6.96 3.13
C ILE A 37 9.29 5.85 4.11
N SER A 38 8.36 5.48 4.99
CA SER A 38 8.56 4.38 5.95
C SER A 38 7.84 3.13 5.50
N HIS A 39 8.40 1.97 5.79
CA HIS A 39 7.83 0.67 5.44
C HIS A 39 8.11 -0.37 6.53
N PRO A 40 7.33 -1.46 6.64
CA PRO A 40 7.64 -2.56 7.53
C PRO A 40 8.98 -3.22 7.16
N ALA A 41 9.72 -3.71 8.16
CA ALA A 41 11.05 -4.27 7.97
C ALA A 41 11.06 -5.58 7.15
N ASP A 42 9.94 -6.27 7.12
CA ASP A 42 9.72 -7.52 6.37
C ASP A 42 9.26 -7.31 4.92
N TRP A 43 8.93 -6.06 4.52
CA TRP A 43 8.71 -5.72 3.12
C TRP A 43 10.04 -5.51 2.39
N THR A 44 10.16 -6.02 1.17
CA THR A 44 11.36 -5.87 0.36
C THR A 44 11.37 -4.52 -0.36
N VAL A 45 12.56 -3.94 -0.53
CA VAL A 45 12.73 -2.63 -1.20
C VAL A 45 13.71 -2.78 -2.36
N ASP A 46 13.26 -2.40 -3.55
CA ASP A 46 14.10 -2.25 -4.74
C ASP A 46 14.19 -0.77 -5.12
N VAL A 47 15.40 -0.27 -5.24
CA VAL A 47 15.73 1.10 -5.65
C VAL A 47 16.62 1.13 -6.90
N SER A 48 16.68 0.04 -7.65
CA SER A 48 17.53 -0.11 -8.83
C SER A 48 17.15 0.82 -9.99
N GLY A 49 15.91 1.35 -9.98
CA GLY A 49 15.36 2.14 -11.09
C GLY A 49 14.93 1.28 -12.28
N ASN A 50 15.01 -0.05 -12.17
CA ASN A 50 14.47 -0.95 -13.18
C ASN A 50 12.97 -0.67 -13.37
N SER A 51 12.46 -0.85 -14.55
CA SER A 51 11.03 -0.58 -14.89
C SER A 51 10.61 0.90 -14.78
N GLY A 52 11.53 1.86 -14.64
CA GLY A 52 11.23 3.29 -14.58
C GLY A 52 10.61 3.76 -13.27
N MET A 53 10.63 2.93 -12.22
CA MET A 53 10.19 3.28 -10.87
C MET A 53 11.39 3.80 -10.06
N ASP A 54 11.20 4.84 -9.24
CA ASP A 54 12.24 5.35 -8.36
C ASP A 54 12.48 4.40 -7.18
N PHE A 55 11.41 3.77 -6.69
CA PHE A 55 11.46 2.62 -5.79
C PHE A 55 10.27 1.69 -6.00
N LEU A 56 10.43 0.46 -5.53
CA LEU A 56 9.39 -0.55 -5.38
C LEU A 56 9.50 -1.16 -3.98
N ILE A 57 8.42 -1.14 -3.21
CA ILE A 57 8.29 -1.75 -1.89
C ILE A 57 7.24 -2.85 -2.00
N SER A 58 7.64 -4.12 -1.84
CA SER A 58 6.76 -5.28 -2.05
C SER A 58 6.45 -5.99 -0.74
N SER A 59 5.19 -6.42 -0.59
CA SER A 59 4.76 -7.26 0.52
C SER A 59 5.49 -8.61 0.54
N PRO A 60 5.57 -9.29 1.67
CA PRO A 60 5.89 -10.70 1.68
C PRO A 60 4.76 -11.49 1.00
N PHE A 61 5.06 -12.67 0.46
CA PHE A 61 4.05 -13.61 0.02
C PHE A 61 3.20 -14.08 1.20
N THR A 62 1.90 -14.24 0.99
CA THR A 62 0.98 -14.67 2.05
C THR A 62 1.03 -16.18 2.29
N ASP A 63 1.27 -16.95 1.23
CA ASP A 63 1.42 -18.41 1.24
C ASP A 63 2.16 -18.91 0.00
N GLU A 64 2.32 -20.23 -0.13
CA GLU A 64 3.02 -20.87 -1.26
C GLU A 64 2.27 -20.78 -2.60
N GLU A 65 0.97 -20.50 -2.59
CA GLU A 65 0.11 -20.34 -3.77
C GLU A 65 0.05 -18.89 -4.24
N ASP A 66 0.54 -17.96 -3.42
CA ASP A 66 0.61 -16.55 -3.75
C ASP A 66 1.70 -16.30 -4.78
N ILE A 67 1.30 -16.03 -6.01
CA ILE A 67 2.20 -15.76 -7.14
C ILE A 67 2.36 -14.27 -7.46
N TYR A 68 1.68 -13.41 -6.72
CA TYR A 68 1.66 -11.96 -6.95
C TYR A 68 1.98 -11.20 -5.68
N ASN A 69 3.11 -10.51 -5.66
CA ASN A 69 3.41 -9.59 -4.57
C ASN A 69 2.60 -8.31 -4.74
N ASP A 70 1.85 -7.97 -3.71
CA ASP A 70 1.26 -6.63 -3.62
C ASP A 70 2.36 -5.61 -3.35
N PHE A 71 2.30 -4.43 -3.96
CA PHE A 71 3.42 -3.51 -3.90
C PHE A 71 3.03 -2.04 -3.89
N ILE A 72 3.93 -1.22 -3.38
CA ILE A 72 3.89 0.23 -3.47
C ILE A 72 5.09 0.70 -4.28
N ASN A 73 4.86 1.52 -5.29
CA ASN A 73 5.92 2.11 -6.09
C ASN A 73 5.79 3.62 -6.22
N LEU A 74 6.90 4.27 -6.46
CA LEU A 74 6.94 5.68 -6.85
C LEU A 74 7.45 5.82 -8.27
N THR A 75 6.68 6.51 -9.10
CA THR A 75 7.11 6.96 -10.43
C THR A 75 7.26 8.48 -10.41
N ILE A 76 8.41 8.97 -10.88
CA ILE A 76 8.70 10.39 -10.99
C ILE A 76 8.87 10.74 -12.46
N LEU A 77 8.00 11.61 -12.99
CA LEU A 77 8.07 12.04 -14.38
C LEU A 77 8.41 13.55 -14.45
N PRO A 78 9.50 13.92 -15.11
CA PRO A 78 9.78 15.32 -15.38
C PRO A 78 8.76 15.87 -16.39
N LEU A 79 8.26 17.07 -16.11
CA LEU A 79 7.24 17.76 -16.91
C LEU A 79 7.73 19.19 -17.31
N PRO A 80 8.95 19.36 -17.82
CA PRO A 80 9.51 20.69 -18.06
C PRO A 80 8.71 21.43 -19.14
N GLY A 81 8.37 22.69 -18.88
CA GLY A 81 7.68 23.55 -19.83
C GLY A 81 6.24 23.17 -20.16
N LEU A 82 5.69 22.15 -19.52
CA LEU A 82 4.29 21.80 -19.65
C LEU A 82 3.48 22.67 -18.68
N ASN A 83 2.66 23.59 -19.22
CA ASN A 83 1.69 24.37 -18.44
C ASN A 83 0.55 23.48 -17.91
N LYS A 84 0.89 22.37 -17.26
CA LYS A 84 -0.06 21.44 -16.66
C LYS A 84 -0.31 21.82 -15.21
N THR A 85 -1.58 21.79 -14.83
CA THR A 85 -1.96 21.85 -13.43
C THR A 85 -2.10 20.42 -12.89
N LEU A 86 -2.09 20.28 -11.57
CA LEU A 86 -2.38 19.00 -10.92
C LEU A 86 -3.75 18.46 -11.37
N ASP A 87 -4.76 19.35 -11.52
CA ASP A 87 -6.12 18.96 -11.96
C ASP A 87 -6.12 18.43 -13.39
N SER A 88 -5.45 19.14 -14.33
CA SER A 88 -5.41 18.71 -15.72
C SER A 88 -4.67 17.38 -15.89
N TYR A 89 -3.62 17.16 -15.12
CA TYR A 89 -2.87 15.90 -15.14
C TYR A 89 -3.70 14.75 -14.54
N ALA A 90 -4.38 14.98 -13.42
CA ALA A 90 -5.25 13.99 -12.82
C ALA A 90 -6.41 13.58 -13.76
N GLN A 91 -6.95 14.54 -14.54
CA GLN A 91 -7.95 14.24 -15.58
C GLN A 91 -7.37 13.35 -16.70
N GLU A 92 -6.12 13.62 -17.15
CA GLU A 92 -5.46 12.76 -18.14
C GLU A 92 -5.26 11.36 -17.60
N VAL A 93 -4.72 11.20 -16.39
CA VAL A 93 -4.56 9.89 -15.74
C VAL A 93 -5.90 9.16 -15.65
N THR A 94 -6.96 9.86 -15.21
CA THR A 94 -8.30 9.29 -15.09
C THR A 94 -8.84 8.79 -16.43
N ARG A 95 -8.67 9.58 -17.50
CA ARG A 95 -9.08 9.22 -18.86
C ARG A 95 -8.34 7.99 -19.36
N ASP A 96 -7.07 7.84 -18.98
CA ASP A 96 -6.18 6.82 -19.51
C ASP A 96 -6.31 5.47 -18.75
N ILE A 97 -6.89 5.45 -17.53
CA ILE A 97 -7.13 4.23 -16.74
C ILE A 97 -7.79 3.10 -17.58
N PRO A 98 -8.89 3.32 -18.35
CA PRO A 98 -9.54 2.25 -19.12
C PRO A 98 -8.70 1.66 -20.23
N PHE A 99 -7.62 2.33 -20.68
CA PHE A 99 -6.71 1.79 -21.68
C PHE A 99 -5.77 0.74 -21.09
N PHE A 100 -5.42 0.86 -19.81
CA PHE A 100 -4.54 -0.07 -19.12
C PHE A 100 -5.30 -1.13 -18.32
N TYR A 101 -6.50 -0.79 -17.84
CA TYR A 101 -7.31 -1.65 -16.99
C TYR A 101 -8.68 -1.89 -17.64
N GLN A 102 -8.88 -3.08 -18.21
CA GLN A 102 -10.18 -3.47 -18.74
C GLN A 102 -11.22 -3.52 -17.63
N LYS A 103 -12.49 -3.17 -17.95
CA LYS A 103 -13.59 -3.10 -16.98
C LYS A 103 -13.27 -2.23 -15.77
N ALA A 104 -12.50 -1.16 -15.99
CA ALA A 104 -12.09 -0.27 -14.91
C ALA A 104 -13.29 0.35 -14.18
N ILE A 105 -13.26 0.33 -12.86
CA ILE A 105 -14.23 0.99 -11.98
C ILE A 105 -13.45 1.95 -11.10
N ILE A 106 -13.67 3.25 -11.30
CA ILE A 106 -13.08 4.30 -10.46
C ILE A 106 -14.00 4.51 -9.27
N ARG A 107 -13.47 4.29 -8.06
CA ARG A 107 -14.18 4.40 -6.79
C ARG A 107 -13.96 5.74 -6.12
N GLU A 108 -12.77 6.31 -6.29
CA GLU A 108 -12.37 7.59 -5.73
C GLU A 108 -11.52 8.34 -6.74
N ASN A 109 -11.79 9.63 -6.90
CA ASN A 109 -10.99 10.56 -7.71
C ASN A 109 -11.25 11.98 -7.20
N ARG A 110 -10.42 12.45 -6.30
CA ARG A 110 -10.62 13.74 -5.65
C ARG A 110 -9.31 14.43 -5.30
N ARG A 111 -9.38 15.75 -5.16
CA ARG A 111 -8.33 16.51 -4.50
C ARG A 111 -8.31 16.25 -3.00
N ASP A 112 -7.09 16.21 -2.46
CA ASP A 112 -6.84 16.06 -1.04
C ASP A 112 -5.55 16.77 -0.65
N LYS A 113 -5.18 16.68 0.62
CA LYS A 113 -3.88 17.08 1.15
C LYS A 113 -3.24 15.89 1.85
N LYS A 114 -1.97 15.64 1.49
CA LYS A 114 -1.11 14.72 2.22
C LYS A 114 0.04 15.50 2.84
N GLY A 115 0.09 15.50 4.16
CA GLY A 115 0.89 16.48 4.90
C GLY A 115 0.39 17.90 4.62
N ASN A 116 1.26 18.77 4.10
CA ASN A 116 0.93 20.14 3.75
C ASN A 116 0.84 20.39 2.22
N LYS A 117 0.86 19.32 1.41
CA LYS A 117 0.86 19.43 -0.05
C LYS A 117 -0.45 18.96 -0.66
N ASP A 118 -0.94 19.73 -1.64
CA ASP A 118 -2.08 19.35 -2.44
C ASP A 118 -1.73 18.14 -3.31
N CYS A 119 -2.63 17.17 -3.35
CA CYS A 119 -2.50 15.96 -4.17
C CYS A 119 -3.86 15.55 -4.76
N TYR A 120 -3.82 14.62 -5.69
CA TYR A 120 -4.97 13.81 -6.07
C TYR A 120 -4.88 12.45 -5.43
N VAL A 121 -6.03 11.98 -4.93
CA VAL A 121 -6.23 10.62 -4.43
C VAL A 121 -7.17 9.91 -5.39
N MET A 122 -6.72 8.79 -5.92
CA MET A 122 -7.49 7.94 -6.81
C MET A 122 -7.52 6.52 -6.25
N THR A 123 -8.69 5.88 -6.33
CA THR A 123 -8.84 4.44 -6.07
C THR A 123 -9.67 3.84 -7.18
N TYR A 124 -9.15 2.82 -7.82
CA TYR A 124 -9.82 2.15 -8.94
C TYR A 124 -9.46 0.67 -8.96
N ALA A 125 -10.27 -0.11 -9.68
CA ALA A 125 -10.04 -1.53 -9.89
C ALA A 125 -10.34 -1.89 -11.34
N GLY A 126 -9.70 -2.94 -11.84
CA GLY A 126 -9.90 -3.42 -13.20
C GLY A 126 -9.02 -4.64 -13.50
N LEU A 127 -9.06 -5.09 -14.74
CA LEU A 127 -8.24 -6.19 -15.21
C LEU A 127 -7.03 -5.64 -15.96
N MET A 128 -5.82 -5.93 -15.48
CA MET A 128 -4.59 -5.73 -16.25
C MET A 128 -4.19 -7.09 -16.84
N SER A 129 -4.34 -7.25 -18.15
CA SER A 129 -4.31 -8.56 -18.79
C SER A 129 -5.41 -9.47 -18.21
N GLU A 130 -5.04 -10.51 -17.47
CA GLU A 130 -5.98 -11.42 -16.80
C GLU A 130 -6.06 -11.21 -15.28
N PHE A 131 -5.20 -10.32 -14.72
CA PHE A 131 -5.10 -10.11 -13.29
C PHE A 131 -6.13 -9.07 -12.81
N PRO A 132 -7.04 -9.45 -11.90
CA PRO A 132 -7.96 -8.50 -11.27
C PRO A 132 -7.23 -7.70 -10.21
N LEU A 133 -6.88 -6.44 -10.53
CA LEU A 133 -6.13 -5.56 -9.66
C LEU A 133 -7.00 -4.45 -9.07
N ALA A 134 -6.63 -4.03 -7.87
CA ALA A 134 -7.12 -2.83 -7.22
C ALA A 134 -5.95 -1.89 -6.93
N ILE A 135 -6.15 -0.62 -7.18
CA ILE A 135 -5.10 0.39 -7.15
C ILE A 135 -5.53 1.56 -6.27
N ARG A 136 -4.62 2.04 -5.41
CA ARG A 136 -4.69 3.34 -4.76
C ARG A 136 -3.50 4.17 -5.18
N GLN A 137 -3.74 5.42 -5.58
CA GLN A 137 -2.71 6.29 -6.11
C GLN A 137 -2.81 7.69 -5.51
N TYR A 138 -1.65 8.25 -5.11
CA TYR A 138 -1.49 9.64 -4.75
C TYR A 138 -0.62 10.32 -5.80
N ILE A 139 -1.05 11.48 -6.28
CA ILE A 139 -0.34 12.24 -7.31
C ILE A 139 -0.06 13.64 -6.79
N TRP A 140 1.21 14.05 -6.85
CA TRP A 140 1.65 15.42 -6.55
C TRP A 140 2.37 16.04 -7.74
N PHE A 141 2.37 17.36 -7.73
CA PHE A 141 3.26 18.17 -8.58
C PHE A 141 4.22 18.94 -7.69
N GLU A 142 5.51 18.76 -7.94
CA GLU A 142 6.58 19.42 -7.21
C GLU A 142 7.78 19.64 -8.12
N ASN A 143 8.28 20.87 -8.18
CA ASN A 143 9.50 21.23 -8.93
C ASN A 143 9.50 20.72 -10.39
N GLU A 144 8.44 21.01 -11.15
CA GLU A 144 8.26 20.58 -12.55
C GLU A 144 8.29 19.04 -12.75
N LYS A 145 7.94 18.29 -11.74
CA LYS A 145 7.81 16.84 -11.77
C LYS A 145 6.44 16.41 -11.26
N SER A 146 5.90 15.34 -11.82
CA SER A 146 4.83 14.57 -11.17
C SER A 146 5.41 13.44 -10.35
N TYR A 147 4.86 13.24 -9.17
CA TYR A 147 5.16 12.12 -8.27
C TYR A 147 3.88 11.29 -8.16
N SER A 148 3.94 10.06 -8.61
CA SER A 148 2.83 9.11 -8.55
C SER A 148 3.21 7.96 -7.62
N LEU A 149 2.71 8.01 -6.39
CA LEU A 149 2.86 6.95 -5.40
C LEU A 149 1.65 6.02 -5.53
N THR A 150 1.90 4.76 -5.85
CA THR A 150 0.86 3.82 -6.22
C THR A 150 0.97 2.55 -5.40
N PHE A 151 -0.10 2.16 -4.73
CA PHE A 151 -0.31 0.83 -4.17
C PHE A 151 -1.10 0.00 -5.16
N THR A 152 -0.57 -1.17 -5.53
CA THR A 152 -1.22 -2.14 -6.43
C THR A 152 -1.30 -3.47 -5.71
N ALA A 153 -2.49 -4.05 -5.69
CA ALA A 153 -2.77 -5.35 -5.11
C ALA A 153 -3.74 -6.15 -5.98
N GLU A 154 -3.74 -7.47 -5.85
CA GLU A 154 -4.87 -8.25 -6.33
C GLU A 154 -6.15 -7.83 -5.61
N GLN A 155 -7.30 -7.84 -6.30
CA GLN A 155 -8.56 -7.43 -5.67
C GLN A 155 -8.92 -8.27 -4.44
N LYS A 156 -8.49 -9.55 -4.40
CA LYS A 156 -8.73 -10.45 -3.27
C LYS A 156 -7.92 -10.11 -2.02
N SER A 157 -6.70 -9.55 -2.19
CA SER A 157 -5.77 -9.21 -1.11
C SER A 157 -5.79 -7.72 -0.75
N PHE A 158 -6.45 -6.87 -1.54
CA PHE A 158 -6.44 -5.42 -1.37
C PHE A 158 -6.88 -4.99 0.04
N GLU A 159 -7.98 -5.54 0.56
CA GLU A 159 -8.48 -5.19 1.89
C GLU A 159 -7.55 -5.67 3.01
N GLN A 160 -6.88 -6.81 2.82
CA GLN A 160 -5.91 -7.34 3.77
C GLN A 160 -4.73 -6.38 3.99
N TRP A 161 -4.25 -5.77 2.90
CA TRP A 161 -3.08 -4.89 2.93
C TRP A 161 -3.42 -3.40 3.06
N ASP A 162 -4.70 -3.02 2.93
CA ASP A 162 -5.11 -1.62 2.82
C ASP A 162 -4.65 -0.76 4.01
N GLU A 163 -4.80 -1.26 5.23
CA GLU A 163 -4.40 -0.50 6.43
C GLU A 163 -2.89 -0.26 6.48
N ILE A 164 -2.08 -1.28 6.16
CA ILE A 164 -0.63 -1.15 6.19
C ILE A 164 -0.12 -0.33 4.98
N ALA A 165 -0.73 -0.51 3.81
CA ALA A 165 -0.43 0.28 2.62
C ALA A 165 -0.72 1.76 2.84
N LEU A 166 -1.85 2.10 3.48
CA LEU A 166 -2.16 3.48 3.87
C LEU A 166 -1.11 4.06 4.81
N LYS A 167 -0.68 3.31 5.82
CA LYS A 167 0.39 3.77 6.74
C LYS A 167 1.70 4.04 6.00
N ILE A 168 2.07 3.17 5.05
CA ILE A 168 3.25 3.37 4.21
C ILE A 168 3.08 4.63 3.35
N MET A 169 1.99 4.73 2.58
CA MET A 169 1.73 5.84 1.67
C MET A 169 1.62 7.19 2.40
N ASP A 170 0.97 7.22 3.56
CA ASP A 170 0.79 8.44 4.36
C ASP A 170 2.09 8.88 5.08
N SER A 171 3.08 8.00 5.18
CA SER A 171 4.41 8.33 5.70
C SER A 171 5.29 9.06 4.68
N PHE A 172 4.89 9.09 3.40
CA PHE A 172 5.63 9.78 2.35
C PHE A 172 5.70 11.28 2.61
N THR A 173 6.92 11.81 2.64
CA THR A 173 7.16 13.22 2.97
C THR A 173 8.25 13.81 2.09
N PHE A 174 7.95 14.90 1.41
CA PHE A 174 8.96 15.70 0.71
C PHE A 174 9.86 16.41 1.72
N LYS A 175 11.15 16.37 1.49
CA LYS A 175 12.13 17.15 2.24
C LYS A 175 12.11 18.61 1.80
N LYS A 176 12.54 19.50 2.70
CA LYS A 176 12.68 20.93 2.43
C LYS A 176 14.01 21.24 1.77
#